data_be82817319e9d6d7d45533d99a4d655f
#
_entry.id   be82817319e9d6d7d45533d99a4d655f
#
_cell.length_a   1.000
_cell.length_b   1.000
_cell.length_c   1.000
_cell.angle_alpha   90.00
_cell.angle_beta   90.00
_cell.angle_gamma   90.00
#
_symmetry.space_group_name_H-M   'P 1'
#
loop_
_entity.id
_entity.type
_entity.pdbx_description
1 polymer ?
#
loop_
_entity_poly.entity_id
_entity_poly.type
_entity_poly.pdbx_seq_one_letter_code
_entity_poly.pdbx_strand_id
1 'polypeptide(L)'
;MIPIGNSISWFTGAILVLVACGTDKPVNEVPSEVASKMAAQEAAWNAGDIPSFMDIAYWQDDALLFVGSKGPTYGFEATLNNYLKSYASPEEMGQLRFELLEWKTLGTKHGFLLGRWALDRGDELEDLSGHFTLTWELKPNVGWVIIADHSS
;
A
#
# COMPACT_ATOMS: atom_id res chain seq x y z
N MET A 1 85.14 -0.64 19.99
CA MET A 1 84.03 0.29 20.22
C MET A 1 83.09 0.14 19.05
N ILE A 2 82.01 -0.62 19.20
CA ILE A 2 81.07 -1.05 18.16
C ILE A 2 79.71 -0.48 18.54
N PRO A 3 79.03 0.30 17.72
CA PRO A 3 77.64 0.65 18.00
C PRO A 3 76.65 -0.39 17.44
N ILE A 4 75.74 -0.77 18.30
CA ILE A 4 74.68 -1.72 18.07
C ILE A 4 73.59 -1.05 17.24
N GLY A 5 73.30 -1.58 16.05
CA GLY A 5 72.17 -1.16 15.21
C GLY A 5 70.85 -1.81 15.66
N ASN A 6 69.87 -1.00 16.06
CA ASN A 6 68.51 -1.46 16.31
C ASN A 6 67.74 -1.56 15.01
N SER A 7 67.36 -2.75 14.63
CA SER A 7 66.43 -3.01 13.54
C SER A 7 64.98 -2.89 14.06
N ILE A 8 64.27 -1.84 13.67
CA ILE A 8 62.83 -1.71 13.92
C ILE A 8 62.11 -2.37 12.75
N SER A 9 61.51 -3.52 13.04
CA SER A 9 60.62 -4.23 12.09
C SER A 9 59.24 -3.60 12.11
N TRP A 10 58.86 -3.06 10.99
CA TRP A 10 57.47 -2.53 10.78
C TRP A 10 56.59 -3.69 10.31
N PHE A 11 55.72 -4.19 11.20
CA PHE A 11 54.63 -5.05 10.79
C PHE A 11 53.52 -4.22 10.21
N THR A 12 53.38 -4.18 8.90
CA THR A 12 52.22 -3.64 8.19
C THR A 12 51.10 -4.69 8.28
N GLY A 13 50.22 -4.49 9.25
CA GLY A 13 48.99 -5.26 9.33
C GLY A 13 48.01 -4.82 8.23
N ALA A 14 47.78 -5.65 7.24
CA ALA A 14 46.73 -5.42 6.25
C ALA A 14 45.38 -5.70 6.92
N ILE A 15 44.62 -4.64 7.15
CA ILE A 15 43.21 -4.72 7.60
C ILE A 15 42.38 -5.09 6.38
N LEU A 16 41.93 -6.34 6.31
CA LEU A 16 40.98 -6.81 5.31
C LEU A 16 39.59 -6.30 5.72
N VAL A 17 39.15 -5.20 5.12
CA VAL A 17 37.77 -4.73 5.26
C VAL A 17 36.89 -5.63 4.42
N LEU A 18 36.21 -6.57 5.06
CA LEU A 18 35.11 -7.34 4.45
C LEU A 18 33.93 -6.38 4.26
N VAL A 19 33.76 -5.85 3.06
CA VAL A 19 32.52 -5.21 2.63
C VAL A 19 31.50 -6.33 2.48
N ALA A 20 30.64 -6.49 3.47
CA ALA A 20 29.45 -7.32 3.34
C ALA A 20 28.55 -6.62 2.31
N CYS A 21 28.51 -7.12 1.07
CA CYS A 21 27.45 -6.83 0.12
C CYS A 21 26.16 -7.44 0.69
N GLY A 22 25.45 -6.67 1.50
CA GLY A 22 24.05 -6.93 1.75
C GLY A 22 23.33 -6.79 0.41
N THR A 23 22.77 -7.91 -0.08
CA THR A 23 21.80 -7.88 -1.18
C THR A 23 20.51 -7.28 -0.63
N ASP A 24 20.47 -5.97 -0.45
CA ASP A 24 19.22 -5.26 -0.26
C ASP A 24 18.41 -5.49 -1.54
N LYS A 25 17.42 -6.40 -1.45
CA LYS A 25 16.34 -6.43 -2.42
C LYS A 25 15.84 -5.00 -2.50
N PRO A 26 15.69 -4.42 -3.70
CA PRO A 26 15.04 -3.14 -3.81
C PRO A 26 13.67 -3.29 -3.17
N VAL A 27 13.47 -2.66 -2.02
CA VAL A 27 12.14 -2.53 -1.43
C VAL A 27 11.38 -1.73 -2.48
N ASN A 28 10.40 -2.34 -3.15
CA ASN A 28 9.48 -1.63 -4.01
C ASN A 28 8.66 -0.71 -3.10
N GLU A 29 9.15 0.49 -2.92
CA GLU A 29 8.49 1.49 -2.09
C GLU A 29 7.18 1.90 -2.74
N VAL A 30 6.12 1.99 -1.94
CA VAL A 30 4.81 2.48 -2.40
C VAL A 30 4.99 3.92 -2.91
N PRO A 31 4.60 4.24 -4.15
CA PRO A 31 4.68 5.62 -4.63
C PRO A 31 3.98 6.59 -3.68
N SER A 32 4.59 7.74 -3.43
CA SER A 32 4.06 8.74 -2.47
C SER A 32 2.63 9.17 -2.79
N GLU A 33 2.28 9.30 -4.08
CA GLU A 33 0.91 9.62 -4.51
C GLU A 33 -0.06 8.49 -4.13
N VAL A 34 0.31 7.22 -4.32
CA VAL A 34 -0.52 6.07 -3.93
C VAL A 34 -0.72 6.04 -2.42
N ALA A 35 0.37 6.19 -1.65
CA ALA A 35 0.28 6.23 -0.18
C ALA A 35 -0.60 7.40 0.30
N SER A 36 -0.49 8.57 -0.32
CA SER A 36 -1.32 9.75 0.00
C SER A 36 -2.80 9.51 -0.31
N LYS A 37 -3.11 8.86 -1.43
CA LYS A 37 -4.49 8.51 -1.79
C LYS A 37 -5.09 7.48 -0.83
N MET A 38 -4.33 6.46 -0.41
CA MET A 38 -4.78 5.49 0.59
C MET A 38 -5.08 6.18 1.93
N ALA A 39 -4.22 7.07 2.39
CA ALA A 39 -4.46 7.84 3.62
C ALA A 39 -5.68 8.77 3.50
N ALA A 40 -5.89 9.39 2.35
CA ALA A 40 -7.05 10.23 2.10
C ALA A 40 -8.36 9.42 2.03
N GLN A 41 -8.34 8.21 1.46
CA GLN A 41 -9.48 7.29 1.50
C GLN A 41 -9.85 6.90 2.92
N GLU A 42 -8.86 6.52 3.75
CA GLU A 42 -9.08 6.21 5.16
C GLU A 42 -9.72 7.39 5.90
N ALA A 43 -9.23 8.60 5.66
CA ALA A 43 -9.80 9.82 6.26
C ALA A 43 -11.24 10.10 5.80
N ALA A 44 -11.54 9.95 4.50
CA ALA A 44 -12.88 10.13 3.96
C ALA A 44 -13.88 9.12 4.53
N TRP A 45 -13.49 7.84 4.60
CA TRP A 45 -14.29 6.80 5.24
C TRP A 45 -14.60 7.16 6.70
N ASN A 46 -13.57 7.51 7.48
CA ASN A 46 -13.71 7.84 8.89
C ASN A 46 -14.49 9.14 9.14
N ALA A 47 -14.67 9.95 8.10
CA ALA A 47 -15.60 11.09 8.10
C ALA A 47 -17.04 10.73 7.67
N GLY A 48 -17.32 9.46 7.31
CA GLY A 48 -18.61 9.01 6.83
C GLY A 48 -18.90 9.34 5.36
N ASP A 49 -17.87 9.68 4.59
CA ASP A 49 -18.01 10.15 3.19
C ASP A 49 -17.56 9.04 2.21
N ILE A 50 -18.45 8.07 1.98
CA ILE A 50 -18.22 6.98 1.01
C ILE A 50 -18.04 7.50 -0.42
N PRO A 51 -18.80 8.49 -0.93
CA PRO A 51 -18.53 9.05 -2.24
C PRO A 51 -17.10 9.56 -2.40
N SER A 52 -16.60 10.37 -1.47
CA SER A 52 -15.20 10.85 -1.50
C SER A 52 -14.19 9.71 -1.36
N PHE A 53 -14.46 8.70 -0.54
CA PHE A 53 -13.63 7.49 -0.45
C PHE A 53 -13.44 6.84 -1.82
N MET A 54 -14.48 6.74 -2.61
CA MET A 54 -14.43 6.17 -3.96
C MET A 54 -13.72 7.11 -4.95
N ASP A 55 -14.09 8.41 -4.95
CA ASP A 55 -13.60 9.41 -5.90
C ASP A 55 -12.08 9.64 -5.80
N ILE A 56 -11.50 9.52 -4.61
CA ILE A 56 -10.09 9.80 -4.34
C ILE A 56 -9.17 8.88 -5.14
N ALA A 57 -9.51 7.60 -5.26
CA ALA A 57 -8.56 6.62 -5.81
C ALA A 57 -9.11 5.72 -6.91
N TYR A 58 -10.40 5.40 -6.91
CA TYR A 58 -10.95 4.49 -7.91
C TYR A 58 -11.11 5.16 -9.28
N TRP A 59 -10.82 4.41 -10.34
CA TRP A 59 -11.06 4.85 -11.70
C TRP A 59 -12.57 4.98 -11.99
N GLN A 60 -13.01 6.18 -12.33
CA GLN A 60 -14.42 6.48 -12.59
C GLN A 60 -14.81 6.05 -14.01
N ASP A 61 -14.87 4.74 -14.22
CA ASP A 61 -15.10 4.13 -15.52
C ASP A 61 -15.88 2.82 -15.38
N ASP A 62 -16.61 2.43 -16.42
CA ASP A 62 -17.34 1.17 -16.48
C ASP A 62 -16.42 -0.07 -16.50
N ALA A 63 -15.14 0.12 -16.81
CA ALA A 63 -14.13 -0.94 -16.79
C ALA A 63 -13.52 -1.19 -15.41
N LEU A 64 -13.88 -0.41 -14.36
CA LEU A 64 -13.45 -0.70 -12.99
C LEU A 64 -13.94 -2.09 -12.58
N LEU A 65 -13.03 -2.91 -12.05
CA LEU A 65 -13.35 -4.23 -11.50
C LEU A 65 -13.22 -4.21 -9.97
N PHE A 66 -14.29 -4.56 -9.27
CA PHE A 66 -14.26 -4.83 -7.83
C PHE A 66 -14.67 -6.28 -7.56
N VAL A 67 -13.90 -7.01 -6.78
CA VAL A 67 -14.21 -8.38 -6.35
C VAL A 67 -14.26 -8.44 -4.84
N GLY A 68 -15.43 -8.61 -4.29
CA GLY A 68 -15.65 -8.83 -2.85
C GLY A 68 -16.16 -10.24 -2.57
N SER A 69 -16.57 -10.49 -1.34
CA SER A 69 -17.10 -11.79 -0.89
C SER A 69 -18.33 -12.28 -1.67
N LYS A 70 -19.08 -11.39 -2.33
CA LYS A 70 -20.25 -11.70 -3.15
C LYS A 70 -19.91 -11.90 -4.63
N GLY A 71 -18.63 -11.83 -5.01
CA GLY A 71 -18.16 -11.95 -6.39
C GLY A 71 -17.88 -10.61 -7.06
N PRO A 72 -17.72 -10.61 -8.40
CA PRO A 72 -17.31 -9.43 -9.14
C PRO A 72 -18.44 -8.40 -9.33
N THR A 73 -18.07 -7.13 -9.27
CA THR A 73 -18.87 -5.98 -9.64
C THR A 73 -18.08 -5.18 -10.68
N TYR A 74 -18.74 -4.74 -11.74
CA TYR A 74 -18.13 -3.96 -12.82
C TYR A 74 -18.65 -2.52 -12.81
N GLY A 75 -17.75 -1.58 -13.00
CA GLY A 75 -18.04 -0.16 -13.09
C GLY A 75 -18.03 0.57 -11.74
N PHE A 76 -17.65 1.86 -11.81
CA PHE A 76 -17.53 2.75 -10.66
C PHE A 76 -18.88 2.93 -9.94
N GLU A 77 -19.94 3.28 -10.68
CA GLU A 77 -21.25 3.54 -10.12
C GLU A 77 -21.86 2.31 -9.40
N ALA A 78 -21.71 1.14 -10.00
CA ALA A 78 -22.20 -0.10 -9.39
C ALA A 78 -21.45 -0.41 -8.10
N THR A 79 -20.13 -0.19 -8.09
CA THR A 79 -19.28 -0.40 -6.90
C THR A 79 -19.64 0.60 -5.80
N LEU A 80 -19.77 1.89 -6.11
CA LEU A 80 -20.20 2.92 -5.17
C LEU A 80 -21.57 2.59 -4.55
N ASN A 81 -22.54 2.20 -5.37
CA ASN A 81 -23.87 1.82 -4.88
C ASN A 81 -23.82 0.60 -3.95
N ASN A 82 -22.92 -0.36 -4.20
CA ASN A 82 -22.75 -1.50 -3.30
C ASN A 82 -22.16 -1.09 -1.95
N TYR A 83 -21.19 -0.19 -1.93
CA TYR A 83 -20.66 0.39 -0.68
C TYR A 83 -21.74 1.11 0.12
N LEU A 84 -22.49 2.00 -0.52
CA LEU A 84 -23.58 2.77 0.13
C LEU A 84 -24.68 1.87 0.72
N LYS A 85 -24.94 0.70 0.09
CA LYS A 85 -25.91 -0.28 0.61
C LYS A 85 -25.36 -1.14 1.73
N SER A 86 -24.06 -1.44 1.69
CA SER A 86 -23.43 -2.34 2.66
C SER A 86 -23.02 -1.64 3.94
N TYR A 87 -22.86 -0.32 3.90
CA TYR A 87 -22.39 0.53 4.99
C TYR A 87 -23.33 1.75 5.11
N ALA A 88 -24.61 1.48 5.40
CA ALA A 88 -25.65 2.49 5.36
C ALA A 88 -25.68 3.40 6.60
N SER A 89 -24.96 3.07 7.65
CA SER A 89 -24.88 3.85 8.88
C SER A 89 -23.44 4.02 9.37
N PRO A 90 -23.16 5.04 10.21
CA PRO A 90 -21.85 5.20 10.84
C PRO A 90 -21.39 3.97 11.64
N GLU A 91 -22.32 3.26 12.29
CA GLU A 91 -22.04 2.07 13.07
C GLU A 91 -21.62 0.90 12.17
N GLU A 92 -22.26 0.76 11.00
CA GLU A 92 -21.88 -0.26 10.01
C GLU A 92 -20.54 0.05 9.36
N MET A 93 -20.22 1.33 9.16
CA MET A 93 -18.93 1.78 8.63
C MET A 93 -17.79 1.53 9.61
N GLY A 94 -17.97 1.89 10.88
CA GLY A 94 -16.91 1.85 11.87
C GLY A 94 -15.74 2.77 11.50
N GLN A 95 -14.60 2.56 12.16
CA GLN A 95 -13.35 3.28 11.90
C GLN A 95 -12.43 2.42 11.05
N LEU A 96 -12.13 2.87 9.86
CA LEU A 96 -11.26 2.18 8.92
C LEU A 96 -9.78 2.44 9.25
N ARG A 97 -8.97 1.37 9.13
CA ARG A 97 -7.52 1.43 9.13
C ARG A 97 -6.96 0.59 8.00
N PHE A 98 -6.04 1.17 7.26
CA PHE A 98 -5.25 0.46 6.26
C PHE A 98 -3.84 0.17 6.76
N GLU A 99 -3.32 -1.00 6.38
CA GLU A 99 -1.91 -1.36 6.49
C GLU A 99 -1.39 -1.74 5.10
N LEU A 100 -0.46 -0.97 4.57
CA LEU A 100 0.16 -1.23 3.26
C LEU A 100 1.32 -2.20 3.45
N LEU A 101 1.21 -3.41 2.90
CA LEU A 101 2.14 -4.50 3.16
C LEU A 101 3.21 -4.66 2.09
N GLU A 102 2.83 -4.61 0.82
CA GLU A 102 3.76 -4.85 -0.29
C GLU A 102 3.32 -4.09 -1.53
N TRP A 103 4.26 -3.42 -2.18
CA TRP A 103 4.10 -2.83 -3.50
C TRP A 103 4.92 -3.59 -4.53
N LYS A 104 4.35 -3.85 -5.70
CA LYS A 104 5.05 -4.39 -6.87
C LYS A 104 4.84 -3.49 -8.06
N THR A 105 5.92 -2.97 -8.60
CA THR A 105 5.89 -2.24 -9.86
C THR A 105 5.69 -3.21 -11.02
N LEU A 106 4.66 -2.98 -11.82
CA LEU A 106 4.30 -3.78 -13.01
C LEU A 106 4.54 -2.96 -14.28
N GLY A 107 5.80 -2.80 -14.66
CA GLY A 107 6.19 -1.94 -15.78
C GLY A 107 6.15 -0.44 -15.41
N THR A 108 5.95 0.44 -16.40
CA THR A 108 6.09 1.90 -16.22
C THR A 108 4.81 2.61 -15.78
N LYS A 109 3.65 1.96 -15.93
CA LYS A 109 2.34 2.59 -15.72
C LYS A 109 1.42 1.80 -14.78
N HIS A 110 1.84 0.65 -14.28
CA HIS A 110 1.02 -0.18 -13.42
C HIS A 110 1.77 -0.56 -12.16
N GLY A 111 1.00 -0.79 -11.10
CA GLY A 111 1.49 -1.31 -9.85
C GLY A 111 0.45 -2.17 -9.16
N PHE A 112 0.93 -2.99 -8.25
CA PHE A 112 0.11 -3.89 -7.45
C PHE A 112 0.40 -3.61 -5.98
N LEU A 113 -0.64 -3.37 -5.20
CA LEU A 113 -0.55 -3.12 -3.77
C LEU A 113 -1.29 -4.23 -3.02
N LEU A 114 -0.57 -4.93 -2.15
CA LEU A 114 -1.15 -5.80 -1.13
C LEU A 114 -1.26 -5.02 0.18
N GLY A 115 -2.41 -5.11 0.85
CA GLY A 115 -2.60 -4.52 2.16
C GLY A 115 -3.63 -5.26 3.01
N ARG A 116 -3.84 -4.75 4.21
CA ARG A 116 -4.91 -5.16 5.13
C ARG A 116 -5.82 -3.99 5.39
N TRP A 117 -7.08 -4.32 5.62
CA TRP A 117 -8.08 -3.38 6.12
C TRP A 117 -8.68 -3.91 7.41
N ALA A 118 -9.07 -3.00 8.28
CA ALA A 118 -9.80 -3.31 9.48
C ALA A 118 -10.84 -2.21 9.73
N LEU A 119 -12.03 -2.60 10.17
CA LEU A 119 -13.11 -1.74 10.64
C LEU A 119 -13.36 -2.03 12.11
N ASP A 120 -13.05 -1.05 12.97
CA ASP A 120 -13.44 -1.05 14.38
C ASP A 120 -14.86 -0.49 14.46
N ARG A 121 -15.82 -1.35 14.81
CA ARG A 121 -17.26 -1.01 14.83
C ARG A 121 -17.82 -0.87 16.24
N GLY A 122 -16.94 -0.73 17.23
CA GLY A 122 -17.30 -0.53 18.63
C GLY A 122 -17.94 -1.75 19.28
N ASP A 123 -18.67 -1.53 20.37
CA ASP A 123 -19.16 -2.62 21.21
C ASP A 123 -20.44 -3.29 20.67
N GLU A 124 -21.14 -2.69 19.71
CA GLU A 124 -22.45 -3.16 19.25
C GLU A 124 -22.37 -4.09 18.02
N LEU A 125 -21.34 -3.98 17.21
CA LEU A 125 -21.13 -4.79 16.03
C LEU A 125 -19.75 -5.46 16.05
N GLU A 126 -19.68 -6.65 15.49
CA GLU A 126 -18.42 -7.37 15.33
C GLU A 126 -17.49 -6.61 14.39
N ASP A 127 -16.22 -6.44 14.79
CA ASP A 127 -15.19 -5.86 13.95
C ASP A 127 -14.98 -6.69 12.69
N LEU A 128 -14.66 -6.00 11.60
CA LEU A 128 -14.34 -6.66 10.33
C LEU A 128 -12.89 -6.40 9.97
N SER A 129 -12.27 -7.37 9.34
CA SER A 129 -10.93 -7.20 8.78
C SER A 129 -10.68 -8.17 7.64
N GLY A 130 -9.71 -7.84 6.80
CA GLY A 130 -9.32 -8.70 5.71
C GLY A 130 -8.10 -8.19 4.98
N HIS A 131 -7.86 -8.75 3.82
CA HIS A 131 -6.80 -8.30 2.92
C HIS A 131 -7.40 -7.71 1.66
N PHE A 132 -6.63 -6.83 1.03
CA PHE A 132 -6.94 -6.34 -0.30
C PHE A 132 -5.73 -6.47 -1.22
N THR A 133 -6.03 -6.61 -2.49
CA THR A 133 -5.07 -6.47 -3.57
C THR A 133 -5.60 -5.45 -4.56
N LEU A 134 -4.85 -4.36 -4.76
CA LEU A 134 -5.23 -3.28 -5.65
C LEU A 134 -4.29 -3.25 -6.86
N THR A 135 -4.86 -3.27 -8.05
CA THR A 135 -4.13 -2.97 -9.28
C THR A 135 -4.29 -1.48 -9.60
N TRP A 136 -3.16 -0.79 -9.66
CA TRP A 136 -3.08 0.63 -9.94
C TRP A 136 -2.59 0.89 -11.36
N GLU A 137 -3.13 1.94 -11.99
CA GLU A 137 -2.66 2.44 -13.28
C GLU A 137 -2.38 3.94 -13.20
N LEU A 138 -1.23 4.35 -13.77
CA LEU A 138 -0.87 5.75 -13.92
C LEU A 138 -1.52 6.31 -15.19
N LYS A 139 -2.64 6.99 -15.05
CA LYS A 139 -3.38 7.63 -16.15
C LYS A 139 -2.79 9.00 -16.49
N PRO A 140 -2.61 9.33 -17.79
CA PRO A 140 -2.19 10.66 -18.20
C PRO A 140 -3.12 11.75 -17.64
N ASN A 141 -2.55 12.83 -17.08
CA ASN A 141 -3.26 13.98 -16.52
C ASN A 141 -4.21 13.70 -15.32
N VAL A 142 -4.26 12.46 -14.83
CA VAL A 142 -5.10 12.05 -13.69
C VAL A 142 -4.25 11.59 -12.50
N GLY A 143 -3.12 10.92 -12.78
CA GLY A 143 -2.29 10.28 -11.76
C GLY A 143 -2.66 8.81 -11.55
N TRP A 144 -2.23 8.26 -10.42
CA TRP A 144 -2.49 6.88 -10.05
C TRP A 144 -3.96 6.65 -9.67
N VAL A 145 -4.60 5.66 -10.29
CA VAL A 145 -5.97 5.24 -9.99
C VAL A 145 -6.07 3.72 -9.84
N ILE A 146 -6.99 3.26 -9.00
CA ILE A 146 -7.31 1.83 -8.83
C ILE A 146 -8.20 1.41 -10.01
N ILE A 147 -7.73 0.45 -10.79
CA ILE A 147 -8.48 -0.14 -11.91
C ILE A 147 -9.08 -1.50 -11.59
N ALA A 148 -8.52 -2.18 -10.58
CA ALA A 148 -9.07 -3.42 -10.05
C ALA A 148 -8.79 -3.54 -8.55
N ASP A 149 -9.77 -4.04 -7.81
CA ASP A 149 -9.73 -4.31 -6.37
C ASP A 149 -10.25 -5.71 -6.11
N HIS A 150 -9.52 -6.46 -5.29
CA HIS A 150 -10.01 -7.69 -4.69
C HIS A 150 -9.85 -7.57 -3.18
N SER A 151 -10.96 -7.52 -2.48
CA SER A 151 -11.03 -7.42 -1.01
C SER A 151 -11.77 -8.63 -0.42
N SER A 152 -11.14 -9.25 0.59
CA SER A 152 -11.64 -10.48 1.24
C SER A 152 -11.55 -10.39 2.76
#